data_f223bf3ccd04f405a64f647a18772c32
#
_entry.id   f223bf3ccd04f405a64f647a18772c32
#
_cell.length_a   1.000
_cell.length_b   1.000
_cell.length_c   1.000
_cell.angle_alpha   90.00
_cell.angle_beta   90.00
_cell.angle_gamma   90.00
#
_symmetry.space_group_name_H-M   'P 1'
#
loop_
_entity.id
_entity.type
_entity.pdbx_description
1 polymer ?
#
loop_
_entity_poly.entity_id
_entity_poly.type
_entity_poly.pdbx_seq_one_letter_code
_entity_poly.pdbx_strand_id
1 'polypeptide(L)'
;MIGRMYLTMSPLLLGGILNMVFTKTKLYKKLAKPIDCGKCCRDGRRIFGDNKTTIGFVSMVVFCVLAQLLSGLLCSQLKIEQYNDLFSANNNTFLFNLWFGASTGFIYMFCELPNSFIKRRINIPPGRTVGGIKGFLFFIMDQIDSLLGVMALLCVVAQLGFVHYWQYVLVGAFTHITVNIILFSLKIRRNI
;
A
#
# COMPACT_ATOMS: atom_id res chain seq x y z
N MET A 1 -2.84 -20.26 10.73
CA MET A 1 -2.57 -18.85 11.03
C MET A 1 -2.08 -18.08 9.79
N ILE A 2 -0.90 -18.36 9.24
CA ILE A 2 -0.32 -17.61 8.09
C ILE A 2 -1.26 -17.59 6.87
N GLY A 3 -1.87 -18.72 6.47
CA GLY A 3 -2.81 -18.77 5.35
C GLY A 3 -4.02 -17.83 5.51
N ARG A 4 -4.55 -17.70 6.72
CA ARG A 4 -5.62 -16.73 7.02
C ARG A 4 -5.17 -15.30 6.82
N MET A 5 -3.95 -14.98 7.26
CA MET A 5 -3.38 -13.64 7.08
C MET A 5 -3.20 -13.30 5.60
N TYR A 6 -2.68 -14.24 4.79
CA TYR A 6 -2.57 -14.02 3.36
C TYR A 6 -3.94 -13.87 2.67
N LEU A 7 -4.93 -14.68 3.06
CA LEU A 7 -6.29 -14.54 2.53
C LEU A 7 -6.87 -13.16 2.85
N THR A 8 -6.69 -12.69 4.09
CA THR A 8 -7.18 -11.40 4.54
C THR A 8 -6.44 -10.22 3.88
N MET A 9 -5.12 -10.35 3.64
CA MET A 9 -4.30 -9.31 3.01
C MET A 9 -4.33 -9.34 1.47
N SER A 10 -4.85 -10.40 0.87
CA SER A 10 -4.82 -10.58 -0.59
C SER A 10 -5.39 -9.39 -1.39
N PRO A 11 -6.47 -8.69 -0.94
CA PRO A 11 -6.96 -7.51 -1.65
C PRO A 11 -5.96 -6.35 -1.69
N LEU A 12 -5.27 -6.11 -0.58
CA LEU A 12 -4.22 -5.09 -0.51
C LEU A 12 -3.07 -5.41 -1.46
N LEU A 13 -2.60 -6.66 -1.45
CA LEU A 13 -1.51 -7.11 -2.32
C LEU A 13 -1.89 -6.98 -3.80
N LEU A 14 -3.08 -7.44 -4.17
CA LEU A 14 -3.58 -7.33 -5.53
C LEU A 14 -3.75 -5.86 -5.95
N GLY A 15 -4.36 -5.03 -5.11
CA GLY A 15 -4.52 -3.60 -5.35
C GLY A 15 -3.18 -2.89 -5.56
N GLY A 16 -2.18 -3.18 -4.74
CA GLY A 16 -0.83 -2.64 -4.85
C GLY A 16 -0.12 -3.05 -6.15
N ILE A 17 -0.20 -4.32 -6.54
CA ILE A 17 0.35 -4.82 -7.81
C ILE A 17 -0.32 -4.14 -9.00
N LEU A 18 -1.65 -4.08 -9.02
CA LEU A 18 -2.41 -3.43 -10.09
C LEU A 18 -2.06 -1.94 -10.19
N ASN A 19 -1.96 -1.25 -9.07
CA ASN A 19 -1.54 0.15 -9.04
C ASN A 19 -0.12 0.33 -9.61
N MET A 20 0.82 -0.52 -9.23
CA MET A 20 2.19 -0.47 -9.74
C MET A 20 2.23 -0.72 -11.26
N VAL A 21 1.48 -1.70 -11.78
CA VAL A 21 1.38 -1.95 -13.23
C VAL A 21 0.75 -0.74 -13.93
N PHE A 22 -0.32 -0.18 -13.37
CA PHE A 22 -0.99 0.99 -13.92
C PHE A 22 -0.03 2.20 -14.04
N THR A 23 0.87 2.42 -13.07
CA THR A 23 1.85 3.52 -13.15
C THR A 23 2.80 3.44 -14.35
N LYS A 24 2.90 2.30 -15.02
CA LYS A 24 3.71 2.13 -16.25
C LYS A 24 2.96 2.46 -17.52
N THR A 25 1.64 2.59 -17.47
CA THR A 25 0.80 2.84 -18.65
C THR A 25 0.98 4.26 -19.22
N LYS A 26 0.68 4.41 -20.51
CA LYS A 26 0.65 5.73 -21.18
C LYS A 26 -0.41 6.65 -20.56
N LEU A 27 -1.56 6.08 -20.15
CA LEU A 27 -2.65 6.81 -19.53
C LEU A 27 -2.21 7.44 -18.20
N TYR A 28 -1.58 6.65 -17.33
CA TYR A 28 -1.03 7.18 -16.08
C TYR A 28 -0.07 8.35 -16.34
N LYS A 29 0.91 8.17 -17.23
CA LYS A 29 1.91 9.21 -17.54
C LYS A 29 1.28 10.51 -18.04
N LYS A 30 0.18 10.44 -18.79
CA LYS A 30 -0.57 11.61 -19.28
C LYS A 30 -1.30 12.34 -18.15
N LEU A 31 -1.81 11.61 -17.16
CA LEU A 31 -2.62 12.15 -16.06
C LEU A 31 -1.82 12.44 -14.78
N ALA A 32 -0.54 12.02 -14.73
CA ALA A 32 0.29 12.13 -13.53
C ALA A 32 0.60 13.60 -13.20
N LYS A 33 -0.11 14.12 -12.21
CA LYS A 33 0.15 15.44 -11.61
C LYS A 33 0.60 15.24 -10.17
N PRO A 34 1.73 15.86 -9.74
CA PRO A 34 2.20 15.77 -8.36
C PRO A 34 1.14 16.29 -7.37
N ILE A 35 0.97 15.60 -6.24
CA ILE A 35 0.01 15.99 -5.18
C ILE A 35 0.37 17.37 -4.62
N ASP A 36 1.67 17.68 -4.51
CA ASP A 36 2.15 18.97 -4.01
C ASP A 36 2.10 20.10 -5.06
N CYS A 37 1.62 19.83 -6.27
CA CYS A 37 1.54 20.80 -7.38
C CYS A 37 2.85 21.55 -7.63
N GLY A 38 4.00 20.93 -7.37
CA GLY A 38 5.30 21.58 -7.51
C GLY A 38 5.72 22.47 -6.33
N LYS A 39 4.89 22.57 -5.28
CA LYS A 39 5.15 23.46 -4.15
C LYS A 39 6.37 23.01 -3.34
N CYS A 40 7.13 24.00 -2.88
CA CYS A 40 8.27 23.82 -1.99
C CYS A 40 7.95 24.35 -0.59
N CYS A 41 8.64 23.82 0.42
CA CYS A 41 8.63 24.38 1.76
C CYS A 41 9.56 25.61 1.85
N ARG A 42 9.61 26.26 3.04
CA ARG A 42 10.46 27.42 3.31
C ARG A 42 11.96 27.20 3.04
N ASP A 43 12.41 25.95 3.08
CA ASP A 43 13.78 25.53 2.78
C ASP A 43 14.08 25.33 1.28
N GLY A 44 13.17 25.74 0.39
CA GLY A 44 13.30 25.60 -1.06
C GLY A 44 13.11 24.19 -1.60
N ARG A 45 12.83 23.19 -0.76
CA ARG A 45 12.69 21.79 -1.16
C ARG A 45 11.22 21.42 -1.38
N ARG A 46 10.97 20.53 -2.35
CA ARG A 46 9.62 19.99 -2.64
C ARG A 46 8.96 19.39 -1.40
N ILE A 47 7.65 19.44 -1.31
CA ILE A 47 6.92 18.82 -0.18
C ILE A 47 7.03 17.31 -0.27
N PHE A 48 6.56 16.68 -1.36
CA PHE A 48 6.56 15.22 -1.54
C PHE A 48 7.39 14.79 -2.75
N GLY A 49 7.36 15.57 -3.85
CA GLY A 49 8.06 15.31 -5.10
C GLY A 49 7.18 14.60 -6.15
N ASP A 50 7.75 14.44 -7.34
CA ASP A 50 7.01 14.06 -8.56
C ASP A 50 6.45 12.63 -8.56
N ASN A 51 6.96 11.75 -7.70
CA ASN A 51 6.49 10.36 -7.62
C ASN A 51 5.17 10.19 -6.85
N LYS A 52 4.76 11.20 -6.08
CA LYS A 52 3.46 11.18 -5.38
C LYS A 52 2.46 11.98 -6.19
N THR A 53 1.61 11.27 -6.94
CA THR A 53 0.67 11.87 -7.90
C THR A 53 -0.77 11.65 -7.48
N THR A 54 -1.65 12.60 -7.84
CA THR A 54 -3.09 12.50 -7.58
C THR A 54 -3.69 11.26 -8.23
N ILE A 55 -3.33 10.97 -9.49
CA ILE A 55 -3.87 9.79 -10.18
C ILE A 55 -3.35 8.48 -9.54
N GLY A 56 -2.11 8.44 -9.04
CA GLY A 56 -1.57 7.29 -8.32
C GLY A 56 -2.31 7.04 -7.00
N PHE A 57 -2.70 8.12 -6.32
CA PHE A 57 -3.52 8.03 -5.10
C PHE A 57 -4.92 7.49 -5.41
N VAL A 58 -5.61 8.09 -6.37
CA VAL A 58 -6.97 7.68 -6.77
C VAL A 58 -6.97 6.24 -7.29
N SER A 59 -6.02 5.87 -8.14
CA SER A 59 -5.95 4.52 -8.71
C SER A 59 -5.70 3.47 -7.63
N MET A 60 -4.89 3.75 -6.60
CA MET A 60 -4.71 2.84 -5.47
C MET A 60 -6.02 2.58 -4.72
N VAL A 61 -6.79 3.64 -4.45
CA VAL A 61 -8.12 3.51 -3.82
C VAL A 61 -9.04 2.65 -4.69
N VAL A 62 -9.13 2.93 -5.98
CA VAL A 62 -9.98 2.17 -6.91
C VAL A 62 -9.58 0.71 -6.98
N PHE A 63 -8.28 0.41 -7.13
CA PHE A 63 -7.82 -0.98 -7.20
C PHE A 63 -7.99 -1.74 -5.88
N CYS A 64 -7.82 -1.09 -4.73
CA CYS A 64 -8.12 -1.71 -3.45
C CYS A 64 -9.63 -2.01 -3.29
N VAL A 65 -10.50 -1.12 -3.75
CA VAL A 65 -11.95 -1.36 -3.77
C VAL A 65 -12.29 -2.57 -4.65
N LEU A 66 -11.80 -2.59 -5.88
CA LEU A 66 -12.07 -3.70 -6.81
C LEU A 66 -11.53 -5.03 -6.28
N ALA A 67 -10.32 -5.04 -5.73
CA ALA A 67 -9.71 -6.23 -5.15
C ALA A 67 -10.47 -6.71 -3.90
N GLN A 68 -10.96 -5.79 -3.06
CA GLN A 68 -11.73 -6.13 -1.87
C GLN A 68 -13.11 -6.70 -2.23
N LEU A 69 -13.81 -6.11 -3.20
CA LEU A 69 -15.07 -6.64 -3.72
C LEU A 69 -14.90 -8.03 -4.34
N LEU A 70 -13.83 -8.23 -5.11
CA LEU A 70 -13.48 -9.53 -5.67
C LEU A 70 -13.20 -10.56 -4.57
N SER A 71 -12.44 -10.20 -3.55
CA SER A 71 -12.15 -11.07 -2.40
C SER A 71 -13.43 -11.46 -1.65
N GLY A 72 -14.31 -10.48 -1.41
CA GLY A 72 -15.62 -10.74 -0.78
C GLY A 72 -16.46 -11.74 -1.59
N LEU A 73 -16.53 -11.52 -2.91
CA LEU A 73 -17.24 -12.42 -3.81
C LEU A 73 -16.66 -13.85 -3.80
N LEU A 74 -15.33 -13.96 -3.93
CA LEU A 74 -14.64 -15.26 -3.94
C LEU A 74 -14.79 -15.99 -2.60
N CYS A 75 -14.64 -15.30 -1.46
CA CYS A 75 -14.81 -15.89 -0.14
C CYS A 75 -16.24 -16.42 0.05
N SER A 76 -17.25 -15.71 -0.43
CA SER A 76 -18.66 -16.14 -0.36
C SER A 76 -18.92 -17.34 -1.26
N GLN A 77 -18.48 -17.30 -2.52
CA GLN A 77 -18.67 -18.41 -3.48
C GLN A 77 -17.98 -19.70 -3.03
N LEU A 78 -16.77 -19.59 -2.48
CA LEU A 78 -15.98 -20.72 -2.00
C LEU A 78 -16.36 -21.16 -0.57
N LYS A 79 -17.24 -20.42 0.11
CA LYS A 79 -17.65 -20.64 1.51
C LYS A 79 -16.44 -20.67 2.49
N ILE A 80 -15.47 -19.78 2.27
CA ILE A 80 -14.24 -19.68 3.08
C ILE A 80 -14.17 -18.41 3.92
N GLU A 81 -15.27 -17.70 4.13
CA GLU A 81 -15.33 -16.44 4.90
C GLU A 81 -14.78 -16.61 6.31
N GLN A 82 -15.01 -17.76 6.97
CA GLN A 82 -14.50 -18.07 8.30
C GLN A 82 -12.96 -18.15 8.37
N TYR A 83 -12.27 -18.28 7.23
CA TYR A 83 -10.81 -18.27 7.15
C TYR A 83 -10.22 -16.90 6.81
N ASN A 84 -11.05 -15.89 6.62
CA ASN A 84 -10.66 -14.52 6.44
C ASN A 84 -10.92 -13.75 7.75
N ASP A 85 -9.89 -13.20 8.38
CA ASP A 85 -10.01 -12.55 9.69
C ASP A 85 -10.94 -11.33 9.64
N LEU A 86 -11.06 -10.65 8.49
CA LEU A 86 -11.96 -9.53 8.30
C LEU A 86 -13.43 -9.98 8.29
N PHE A 87 -13.74 -11.05 7.55
CA PHE A 87 -15.11 -11.57 7.41
C PHE A 87 -15.54 -12.45 8.58
N SER A 88 -14.60 -12.99 9.35
CA SER A 88 -14.94 -13.69 10.60
C SER A 88 -15.44 -12.74 11.69
N ALA A 89 -15.07 -11.46 11.63
CA ALA A 89 -15.49 -10.43 12.57
C ALA A 89 -16.62 -9.53 12.03
N ASN A 90 -16.84 -9.52 10.71
CA ASN A 90 -17.80 -8.61 10.06
C ASN A 90 -18.60 -9.35 8.97
N ASN A 91 -19.82 -8.90 8.72
CA ASN A 91 -20.62 -9.41 7.61
C ASN A 91 -19.98 -9.01 6.27
N ASN A 92 -19.81 -10.01 5.39
CA ASN A 92 -19.32 -9.82 4.03
C ASN A 92 -20.40 -9.19 3.13
N THR A 93 -20.65 -7.90 3.28
CA THR A 93 -21.61 -7.16 2.46
C THR A 93 -20.89 -6.31 1.41
N PHE A 94 -21.60 -5.99 0.33
CA PHE A 94 -21.07 -5.09 -0.72
C PHE A 94 -20.63 -3.74 -0.15
N LEU A 95 -21.45 -3.12 0.70
CA LEU A 95 -21.16 -1.81 1.28
C LEU A 95 -19.95 -1.85 2.21
N PHE A 96 -19.82 -2.90 3.01
CA PHE A 96 -18.64 -3.10 3.87
C PHE A 96 -17.37 -3.24 3.04
N ASN A 97 -17.38 -4.07 1.99
CA ASN A 97 -16.23 -4.25 1.11
C ASN A 97 -15.85 -2.97 0.36
N LEU A 98 -16.84 -2.19 -0.09
CA LEU A 98 -16.61 -0.89 -0.72
C LEU A 98 -15.90 0.07 0.24
N TRP A 99 -16.45 0.21 1.45
CA TRP A 99 -15.88 1.09 2.48
C TRP A 99 -14.48 0.65 2.91
N PHE A 100 -14.31 -0.63 3.21
CA PHE A 100 -13.02 -1.16 3.68
C PHE A 100 -11.94 -1.05 2.60
N GLY A 101 -12.26 -1.40 1.36
CA GLY A 101 -11.34 -1.27 0.23
C GLY A 101 -10.93 0.19 -0.02
N ALA A 102 -11.90 1.13 0.04
CA ALA A 102 -11.61 2.55 -0.11
C ALA A 102 -10.71 3.09 1.01
N SER A 103 -11.03 2.74 2.27
CA SER A 103 -10.25 3.12 3.45
C SER A 103 -8.82 2.55 3.39
N THR A 104 -8.68 1.28 2.99
CA THR A 104 -7.38 0.61 2.82
C THR A 104 -6.51 1.33 1.80
N GLY A 105 -7.05 1.60 0.60
CA GLY A 105 -6.30 2.30 -0.45
C GLY A 105 -5.93 3.73 -0.07
N PHE A 106 -6.84 4.44 0.61
CA PHE A 106 -6.59 5.79 1.10
C PHE A 106 -5.48 5.80 2.15
N ILE A 107 -5.58 4.98 3.19
CA ILE A 107 -4.60 4.90 4.29
C ILE A 107 -3.23 4.46 3.75
N TYR A 108 -3.19 3.50 2.83
CA TYR A 108 -1.96 3.08 2.18
C TYR A 108 -1.20 4.29 1.61
N MET A 109 -1.85 5.04 0.73
CA MET A 109 -1.23 6.20 0.08
C MET A 109 -0.94 7.35 1.05
N PHE A 110 -1.82 7.56 2.02
CA PHE A 110 -1.66 8.61 3.04
C PHE A 110 -0.44 8.35 3.93
N CYS A 111 -0.25 7.13 4.40
CA CYS A 111 0.88 6.76 5.25
C CYS A 111 2.24 6.79 4.54
N GLU A 112 2.27 6.72 3.21
CA GLU A 112 3.50 6.94 2.43
C GLU A 112 3.94 8.42 2.34
N LEU A 113 3.05 9.38 2.60
CA LEU A 113 3.37 10.80 2.45
C LEU A 113 4.39 11.29 3.49
N PRO A 114 4.30 10.95 4.80
CA PRO A 114 5.29 11.37 5.79
C PRO A 114 6.71 10.92 5.45
N ASN A 115 6.89 9.67 5.03
CA ASN A 115 8.19 9.16 4.60
C ASN A 115 8.73 9.93 3.37
N SER A 116 7.87 10.20 2.39
CA SER A 116 8.22 11.00 1.23
C SER A 116 8.62 12.43 1.64
N PHE A 117 7.90 13.05 2.57
CA PHE A 117 8.22 14.37 3.11
C PHE A 117 9.59 14.39 3.79
N ILE A 118 9.87 13.45 4.70
CA ILE A 118 11.15 13.34 5.41
C ILE A 118 12.31 13.19 4.41
N LYS A 119 12.15 12.33 3.39
CA LYS A 119 13.17 12.18 2.34
C LYS A 119 13.52 13.49 1.65
N ARG A 120 12.53 14.36 1.39
CA ARG A 120 12.80 15.70 0.80
C ARG A 120 13.55 16.58 1.77
N ARG A 121 13.24 16.54 3.08
CA ARG A 121 13.97 17.35 4.09
C ARG A 121 15.45 17.00 4.17
N ILE A 122 15.84 15.77 3.92
CA ILE A 122 17.24 15.31 3.97
C ILE A 122 17.90 15.18 2.59
N ASN A 123 17.38 15.86 1.57
CA ASN A 123 17.92 15.92 0.21
C ASN A 123 17.95 14.58 -0.56
N ILE A 124 17.06 13.65 -0.29
CA ILE A 124 16.89 12.45 -1.12
C ILE A 124 15.94 12.80 -2.27
N PRO A 125 16.38 12.81 -3.54
CA PRO A 125 15.50 13.10 -4.68
C PRO A 125 14.44 12.01 -4.91
N PRO A 126 13.30 12.34 -5.58
CA PRO A 126 12.31 11.35 -5.95
C PRO A 126 12.89 10.20 -6.79
N GLY A 127 12.58 8.94 -6.42
CA GLY A 127 13.01 7.75 -7.16
C GLY A 127 14.50 7.44 -7.09
N ARG A 128 15.25 8.08 -6.18
CA ARG A 128 16.64 7.72 -5.92
C ARG A 128 16.81 7.09 -4.55
N THR A 129 17.75 6.16 -4.46
CA THR A 129 18.24 5.57 -3.22
C THR A 129 19.55 6.26 -2.82
N VAL A 130 19.82 6.31 -1.53
CA VAL A 130 21.12 6.77 -0.98
C VAL A 130 21.86 5.56 -0.41
N GLY A 131 23.18 5.60 -0.41
CA GLY A 131 24.01 4.55 0.16
C GLY A 131 24.16 4.63 1.69
N GLY A 132 24.80 3.60 2.26
CA GLY A 132 25.12 3.51 3.68
C GLY A 132 23.91 3.27 4.59
N ILE A 133 24.07 3.51 5.89
CA ILE A 133 23.06 3.25 6.93
C ILE A 133 21.75 4.03 6.65
N LYS A 134 21.85 5.26 6.18
CA LYS A 134 20.66 6.07 5.82
C LYS A 134 19.83 5.40 4.73
N GLY A 135 20.49 4.89 3.69
CA GLY A 135 19.81 4.17 2.61
C GLY A 135 19.10 2.92 3.10
N PHE A 136 19.74 2.15 3.96
CA PHE A 136 19.16 0.95 4.57
C PHE A 136 17.94 1.28 5.44
N LEU A 137 18.00 2.30 6.27
CA LEU A 137 16.86 2.73 7.09
C LEU A 137 15.66 3.16 6.23
N PHE A 138 15.90 3.95 5.18
CA PHE A 138 14.82 4.34 4.27
C PHE A 138 14.30 3.19 3.42
N PHE A 139 15.14 2.23 3.07
CA PHE A 139 14.67 1.00 2.44
C PHE A 139 13.68 0.26 3.34
N ILE A 140 13.99 0.08 4.64
CA ILE A 140 13.07 -0.54 5.61
C ILE A 140 11.79 0.29 5.73
N MET A 141 11.91 1.61 5.90
CA MET A 141 10.74 2.50 6.01
C MET A 141 9.82 2.38 4.80
N ASP A 142 10.37 2.30 3.59
CA ASP A 142 9.60 2.13 2.35
C ASP A 142 8.84 0.79 2.27
N GLN A 143 9.23 -0.21 3.08
CA GLN A 143 8.52 -1.48 3.12
C GLN A 143 7.38 -1.49 4.13
N ILE A 144 7.43 -0.63 5.16
CA ILE A 144 6.51 -0.71 6.30
C ILE A 144 5.62 0.53 6.49
N ASP A 145 5.96 1.68 5.91
CA ASP A 145 5.25 2.95 6.16
C ASP A 145 3.75 2.87 5.89
N SER A 146 3.37 2.35 4.74
CA SER A 146 1.97 2.12 4.36
C SER A 146 1.33 0.98 5.15
N LEU A 147 2.11 -0.09 5.43
CA LEU A 147 1.61 -1.25 6.17
C LEU A 147 1.21 -0.91 7.60
N LEU A 148 1.97 -0.04 8.29
CA LEU A 148 1.65 0.37 9.66
C LEU A 148 0.22 0.91 9.76
N GLY A 149 -0.17 1.80 8.85
CA GLY A 149 -1.52 2.35 8.85
C GLY A 149 -2.60 1.34 8.43
N VAL A 150 -2.34 0.59 7.35
CA VAL A 150 -3.33 -0.37 6.84
C VAL A 150 -3.55 -1.53 7.82
N MET A 151 -2.49 -2.05 8.45
CA MET A 151 -2.64 -3.13 9.43
C MET A 151 -3.31 -2.64 10.72
N ALA A 152 -3.12 -1.37 11.08
CA ALA A 152 -3.87 -0.76 12.19
C ALA A 152 -5.37 -0.72 11.87
N LEU A 153 -5.76 -0.24 10.67
CA LEU A 153 -7.16 -0.29 10.23
C LEU A 153 -7.70 -1.72 10.24
N LEU A 154 -6.98 -2.67 9.64
CA LEU A 154 -7.38 -4.07 9.58
C LEU A 154 -7.63 -4.62 10.99
N CYS A 155 -6.67 -4.46 11.91
CA CYS A 155 -6.77 -5.03 13.24
C CYS A 155 -7.91 -4.41 14.06
N VAL A 156 -8.17 -3.11 13.91
CA VAL A 156 -9.31 -2.45 14.55
C VAL A 156 -10.63 -3.01 14.00
N VAL A 157 -10.77 -3.11 12.69
CA VAL A 157 -12.02 -3.56 12.04
C VAL A 157 -12.25 -5.06 12.26
N ALA A 158 -11.20 -5.87 12.21
CA ALA A 158 -11.27 -7.32 12.47
C ALA A 158 -11.19 -7.67 13.96
N GLN A 159 -11.16 -6.66 14.86
CA GLN A 159 -11.11 -6.82 16.33
C GLN A 159 -9.93 -7.70 16.79
N LEU A 160 -8.78 -7.56 16.14
CA LEU A 160 -7.57 -8.31 16.44
C LEU A 160 -6.71 -7.57 17.46
N GLY A 161 -6.04 -8.35 18.34
CA GLY A 161 -5.17 -7.77 19.36
C GLY A 161 -3.81 -7.29 18.83
N PHE A 162 -3.07 -6.61 19.71
CA PHE A 162 -1.77 -6.00 19.41
C PHE A 162 -0.71 -6.98 18.86
N VAL A 163 -0.73 -8.23 19.32
CA VAL A 163 0.18 -9.27 18.80
C VAL A 163 -0.10 -9.56 17.34
N HIS A 164 -1.38 -9.69 16.94
CA HIS A 164 -1.78 -9.90 15.56
C HIS A 164 -1.40 -8.73 14.67
N TYR A 165 -1.47 -7.49 15.17
CA TYR A 165 -1.03 -6.31 14.43
C TYR A 165 0.43 -6.45 13.97
N TRP A 166 1.35 -6.78 14.88
CA TRP A 166 2.75 -6.94 14.51
C TRP A 166 3.00 -8.15 13.62
N GLN A 167 2.25 -9.24 13.83
CA GLN A 167 2.32 -10.40 12.92
C GLN A 167 1.91 -10.02 11.48
N TYR A 168 0.82 -9.25 11.31
CA TYR A 168 0.40 -8.73 10.02
C TYR A 168 1.43 -7.78 9.42
N VAL A 169 2.00 -6.88 10.20
CA VAL A 169 3.06 -5.97 9.74
C VAL A 169 4.27 -6.75 9.25
N LEU A 170 4.74 -7.75 9.99
CA LEU A 170 5.91 -8.57 9.63
C LEU A 170 5.64 -9.41 8.37
N VAL A 171 4.50 -10.11 8.31
CA VAL A 171 4.11 -10.89 7.13
C VAL A 171 3.94 -9.98 5.91
N GLY A 172 3.32 -8.82 6.09
CA GLY A 172 3.15 -7.83 5.03
C GLY A 172 4.47 -7.27 4.54
N ALA A 173 5.39 -6.90 5.44
CA ALA A 173 6.72 -6.39 5.09
C ALA A 173 7.53 -7.44 4.32
N PHE A 174 7.54 -8.69 4.78
CA PHE A 174 8.21 -9.79 4.07
C PHE A 174 7.63 -9.98 2.67
N THR A 175 6.31 -10.00 2.55
CA THR A 175 5.62 -10.13 1.26
C THR A 175 5.92 -8.93 0.35
N HIS A 176 5.94 -7.71 0.89
CA HIS A 176 6.24 -6.50 0.13
C HIS A 176 7.67 -6.53 -0.45
N ILE A 177 8.65 -6.95 0.36
CA ILE A 177 10.04 -7.15 -0.08
C ILE A 177 10.08 -8.20 -1.20
N THR A 178 9.43 -9.35 -1.00
CA THR A 178 9.42 -10.44 -1.98
C THR A 178 8.80 -9.99 -3.32
N VAL A 179 7.64 -9.34 -3.28
CA VAL A 179 6.98 -8.78 -4.48
C VAL A 179 7.88 -7.75 -5.16
N ASN A 180 8.54 -6.88 -4.40
CA ASN A 180 9.46 -5.89 -4.96
C ASN A 180 10.66 -6.53 -5.67
N ILE A 181 11.25 -7.60 -5.11
CA ILE A 181 12.33 -8.36 -5.73
C ILE A 181 11.84 -9.01 -7.04
N ILE A 182 10.68 -9.65 -7.03
CA ILE A 182 10.08 -10.25 -8.23
C ILE A 182 9.85 -9.19 -9.30
N LEU A 183 9.24 -8.06 -8.96
CA LEU A 183 8.96 -6.98 -9.90
C LEU A 183 10.24 -6.31 -10.45
N PHE A 184 11.29 -6.26 -9.65
CA PHE A 184 12.62 -5.82 -10.08
C PHE A 184 13.22 -6.83 -11.07
N SER A 185 13.18 -8.13 -10.78
CA SER A 185 13.67 -9.20 -11.66
C SER A 185 12.93 -9.23 -13.00
N LEU A 186 11.63 -8.93 -12.99
CA LEU A 186 10.79 -8.80 -14.20
C LEU A 186 10.99 -7.45 -14.93
N LYS A 187 11.93 -6.59 -14.50
CA LYS A 187 12.19 -5.26 -15.06
C LYS A 187 10.97 -4.30 -15.04
N ILE A 188 9.96 -4.63 -14.24
CA ILE A 188 8.79 -3.76 -14.03
C ILE A 188 9.14 -2.62 -13.08
N ARG A 189 10.04 -2.85 -12.12
CA ARG A 189 10.56 -1.85 -11.18
C ARG A 189 12.03 -1.52 -11.49
N ARG A 190 12.42 -0.24 -11.32
CA ARG A 190 13.80 0.22 -11.62
C ARG A 190 14.74 0.13 -10.42
N ASN A 191 14.20 0.18 -9.20
CA ASN A 191 14.96 0.12 -7.94
C ASN A 191 14.25 -0.83 -6.97
N ILE A 192 15.01 -1.52 -6.13
CA ILE A 192 14.45 -2.33 -5.03
C ILE A 192 14.13 -1.43 -3.85
#